data_5e58a3617c09f2de42541e7fdd38a1b5
#
_entry.id   5e58a3617c09f2de42541e7fdd38a1b5
#
_cell.length_a   1.000
_cell.length_b   1.000
_cell.length_c   1.000
_cell.angle_alpha   90.00
_cell.angle_beta   90.00
_cell.angle_gamma   90.00
#
_symmetry.space_group_name_H-M   'P 1'
#
loop_
_entity.id
_entity.type
_entity.pdbx_description
1 polymer ?
#
loop_
_entity_poly.entity_id
_entity_poly.type
_entity_poly.pdbx_seq_one_letter_code
_entity_poly.pdbx_strand_id
1 'polypeptide(L)'
;MDKHTLRQIIKERKKKFSADELIMQSMDITIQLEKHRLYQTADTILLYHSMPDEVNTHGLIAALHKQGRRVLLPRIKNEEELELVRYSGKLSLRMSERYGILEPDGEPFTEYESIDLAIIPGMAFALNGKRLGRGRGYYDRLLAKIPTTYKLGLCFPFQILDAIPTDDH
;
A
#
# COMPACT_ATOMS: atom_id res chain seq x y z
N MET A 1 23.38 9.18 -0.31
CA MET A 1 22.63 9.05 0.95
C MET A 1 21.98 7.67 0.96
N ASP A 2 22.15 6.92 2.03
CA ASP A 2 21.64 5.56 2.09
C ASP A 2 20.15 5.51 2.47
N LYS A 3 19.56 4.33 2.31
CA LYS A 3 18.13 4.13 2.59
C LYS A 3 17.77 4.35 4.05
N HIS A 4 18.67 3.99 4.97
CA HIS A 4 18.42 4.21 6.40
C HIS A 4 18.28 5.70 6.70
N THR A 5 19.18 6.52 6.18
CA THR A 5 19.16 7.98 6.34
C THR A 5 17.89 8.57 5.72
N LEU A 6 17.51 8.11 4.53
CA LEU A 6 16.28 8.57 3.88
C LEU A 6 15.04 8.27 4.71
N ARG A 7 14.98 7.09 5.32
CA ARG A 7 13.87 6.74 6.21
C ARG A 7 13.79 7.68 7.42
N GLN A 8 14.93 8.06 7.98
CA GLN A 8 14.96 9.01 9.09
C GLN A 8 14.47 10.40 8.65
N ILE A 9 14.87 10.84 7.49
CA ILE A 9 14.42 12.12 6.91
C ILE A 9 12.89 12.14 6.78
N ILE A 10 12.31 11.07 6.25
CA ILE A 10 10.86 10.97 6.09
C ILE A 10 10.14 11.00 7.45
N LYS A 11 10.67 10.28 8.45
CA LYS A 11 10.11 10.30 9.80
C LYS A 11 10.11 11.71 10.39
N GLU A 12 11.19 12.46 10.19
CA GLU A 12 11.28 13.84 10.67
C GLU A 12 10.31 14.76 9.94
N ARG A 13 10.16 14.61 8.62
CA ARG A 13 9.16 15.37 7.85
C ARG A 13 7.75 15.11 8.35
N LYS A 14 7.41 13.85 8.62
CA LYS A 14 6.09 13.44 9.12
C LYS A 14 5.73 14.13 10.42
N LYS A 15 6.67 14.30 11.33
CA LYS A 15 6.46 14.95 12.63
C LYS A 15 5.97 16.39 12.52
N LYS A 16 6.16 17.03 11.37
CA LYS A 16 5.74 18.42 11.14
C LYS A 16 4.25 18.56 10.91
N PHE A 17 3.52 17.45 10.75
CA PHE A 17 2.10 17.44 10.41
C PHE A 17 1.30 16.86 11.56
N SER A 18 0.16 17.51 11.86
CA SER A 18 -0.81 16.98 12.82
C SER A 18 -1.60 15.82 12.22
N ALA A 19 -2.27 15.03 13.07
CA ALA A 19 -3.15 13.97 12.63
C ALA A 19 -4.25 14.51 11.69
N ASP A 20 -4.81 15.67 12.01
CA ASP A 20 -5.86 16.29 11.19
C ASP A 20 -5.33 16.71 9.82
N GLU A 21 -4.10 17.24 9.76
CA GLU A 21 -3.47 17.59 8.48
C GLU A 21 -3.25 16.37 7.60
N LEU A 22 -2.83 15.24 8.19
CA LEU A 22 -2.65 13.99 7.45
C LEU A 22 -3.99 13.44 6.95
N ILE A 23 -5.05 13.55 7.74
CA ILE A 23 -6.40 13.16 7.32
C ILE A 23 -6.85 13.97 6.11
N MET A 24 -6.66 15.29 6.16
CA MET A 24 -7.02 16.17 5.04
C MET A 24 -6.21 15.86 3.78
N GLN A 25 -4.91 15.62 3.93
CA GLN A 25 -4.06 15.21 2.80
C GLN A 25 -4.51 13.87 2.23
N SER A 26 -4.89 12.90 3.08
CA SER A 26 -5.41 11.62 2.61
C SER A 26 -6.69 11.79 1.80
N MET A 27 -7.58 12.68 2.21
CA MET A 27 -8.82 12.97 1.48
C MET A 27 -8.51 13.50 0.08
N ASP A 28 -7.58 14.44 -0.05
CA ASP A 28 -7.18 14.99 -1.34
C ASP A 28 -6.58 13.92 -2.25
N ILE A 29 -5.73 13.06 -1.69
CA ILE A 29 -5.12 11.96 -2.44
C ILE A 29 -6.18 10.97 -2.91
N THR A 30 -7.15 10.65 -2.06
CA THR A 30 -8.27 9.77 -2.41
C THR A 30 -9.08 10.34 -3.56
N ILE A 31 -9.38 11.65 -3.54
CA ILE A 31 -10.12 12.32 -4.62
C ILE A 31 -9.36 12.20 -5.95
N GLN A 32 -8.04 12.40 -5.92
CA GLN A 32 -7.21 12.26 -7.11
C GLN A 32 -7.20 10.82 -7.63
N LEU A 33 -7.10 9.84 -6.73
CA LEU A 33 -7.12 8.43 -7.10
C LEU A 33 -8.45 8.04 -7.74
N GLU A 34 -9.56 8.52 -7.21
CA GLU A 34 -10.90 8.23 -7.75
C GLU A 34 -11.09 8.74 -9.18
N LYS A 35 -10.31 9.72 -9.61
CA LYS A 35 -10.30 10.23 -10.98
C LYS A 35 -9.41 9.42 -11.92
N HIS A 36 -8.60 8.52 -11.39
CA HIS A 36 -7.69 7.72 -12.20
C HIS A 36 -8.45 6.65 -12.96
N ARG A 37 -8.21 6.57 -14.28
CA ARG A 37 -8.93 5.65 -15.15
C ARG A 37 -8.86 4.20 -14.71
N LEU A 38 -7.67 3.74 -14.34
CA LEU A 38 -7.48 2.35 -13.93
C LEU A 38 -8.20 2.05 -12.61
N TYR A 39 -8.23 3.00 -11.69
CA TYR A 39 -9.01 2.85 -10.47
C TYR A 39 -10.49 2.71 -10.77
N GLN A 40 -11.00 3.46 -11.72
CA GLN A 40 -12.42 3.44 -12.10
C GLN A 40 -12.80 2.13 -12.77
N THR A 41 -11.92 1.50 -13.52
CA THR A 41 -12.23 0.35 -14.39
C THR A 41 -11.73 -1.00 -13.88
N ALA A 42 -10.78 -1.04 -12.94
CA ALA A 42 -10.20 -2.29 -12.46
C ALA A 42 -11.22 -3.14 -11.69
N ASP A 43 -11.28 -4.44 -12.00
CA ASP A 43 -12.15 -5.38 -11.30
C ASP A 43 -11.46 -6.01 -10.08
N THR A 44 -10.19 -6.35 -10.22
CA THR A 44 -9.39 -6.95 -9.16
C THR A 44 -8.28 -5.98 -8.78
N ILE A 45 -8.32 -5.51 -7.54
CA ILE A 45 -7.42 -4.45 -7.06
C ILE A 45 -6.72 -4.92 -5.79
N LEU A 46 -5.38 -4.85 -5.81
CA LEU A 46 -4.59 -5.02 -4.61
C LEU A 46 -4.51 -3.67 -3.88
N LEU A 47 -4.87 -3.68 -2.60
CA LEU A 47 -4.73 -2.55 -1.71
C LEU A 47 -3.95 -2.97 -0.46
N TYR A 48 -3.75 -2.04 0.44
CA TYR A 48 -3.21 -2.30 1.77
C TYR A 48 -4.17 -1.72 2.81
N HIS A 49 -4.24 -2.34 3.98
CA HIS A 49 -5.04 -1.80 5.09
C HIS A 49 -4.16 -0.81 5.85
N SER A 50 -4.40 0.48 5.62
CA SER A 50 -3.51 1.54 6.08
C SER A 50 -3.38 1.62 7.60
N MET A 51 -2.15 1.90 8.05
CA MET A 51 -1.85 2.24 9.42
C MET A 51 -2.09 3.76 9.65
N PRO A 52 -2.19 4.21 10.89
CA PRO A 52 -2.54 5.62 11.16
C PRO A 52 -1.61 6.65 10.52
N ASP A 53 -0.35 6.29 10.28
CA ASP A 53 0.63 7.20 9.69
C ASP A 53 0.76 7.10 8.18
N GLU A 54 -0.09 6.29 7.55
CA GLU A 54 -0.12 6.10 6.10
C GLU A 54 -1.32 6.83 5.48
N VAL A 55 -1.30 7.02 4.16
CA VAL A 55 -2.48 7.50 3.44
C VAL A 55 -3.63 6.53 3.72
N ASN A 56 -4.75 7.05 4.17
CA ASN A 56 -5.89 6.25 4.62
C ASN A 56 -6.56 5.54 3.44
N THR A 57 -6.63 4.21 3.51
CA THR A 57 -7.26 3.37 2.49
C THR A 57 -8.54 2.68 2.97
N HIS A 58 -8.93 2.86 4.23
CA HIS A 58 -10.08 2.15 4.80
C HIS A 58 -11.38 2.45 4.05
N GLY A 59 -11.61 3.72 3.72
CA GLY A 59 -12.79 4.12 2.95
C GLY A 59 -12.78 3.59 1.52
N LEU A 60 -11.60 3.56 0.89
CA LEU A 60 -11.43 3.00 -0.45
C LEU A 60 -11.76 1.51 -0.49
N ILE A 61 -11.25 0.76 0.48
CA ILE A 61 -11.50 -0.68 0.60
C ILE A 61 -13.00 -0.94 0.74
N ALA A 62 -13.67 -0.21 1.64
CA ALA A 62 -15.09 -0.36 1.87
C ALA A 62 -15.92 -0.01 0.64
N ALA A 63 -15.59 1.09 -0.04
CA ALA A 63 -16.30 1.53 -1.23
C ALA A 63 -16.18 0.54 -2.40
N LEU A 64 -14.97 0.07 -2.65
CA LEU A 64 -14.71 -0.91 -3.73
C LEU A 64 -15.41 -2.24 -3.44
N HIS A 65 -15.36 -2.68 -2.20
CA HIS A 65 -16.06 -3.92 -1.78
C HIS A 65 -17.56 -3.78 -1.97
N LYS A 66 -18.14 -2.66 -1.57
CA LYS A 66 -19.58 -2.37 -1.74
C LYS A 66 -19.98 -2.36 -3.21
N GLN A 67 -19.09 -1.94 -4.10
CA GLN A 67 -19.32 -1.95 -5.55
C GLN A 67 -19.24 -3.35 -6.16
N GLY A 68 -18.93 -4.37 -5.38
CA GLY A 68 -18.76 -5.73 -5.87
C GLY A 68 -17.42 -6.00 -6.55
N ARG A 69 -16.48 -5.08 -6.44
CA ARG A 69 -15.14 -5.26 -7.00
C ARG A 69 -14.29 -6.11 -6.07
N ARG A 70 -13.35 -6.85 -6.63
CA ARG A 70 -12.53 -7.78 -5.87
C ARG A 70 -11.35 -7.04 -5.27
N VAL A 71 -11.35 -6.88 -3.94
CA VAL A 71 -10.28 -6.24 -3.19
C VAL A 71 -9.40 -7.30 -2.56
N LEU A 72 -8.10 -7.21 -2.80
CA LEU A 72 -7.11 -8.11 -2.20
C LEU A 72 -6.27 -7.32 -1.21
N LEU A 73 -6.03 -7.92 -0.05
CA LEU A 73 -5.18 -7.33 0.98
C LEU A 73 -4.04 -8.29 1.31
N PRO A 74 -2.86 -7.77 1.63
CA PRO A 74 -1.73 -8.62 2.02
C PRO A 74 -1.90 -9.16 3.43
N ARG A 75 -1.39 -10.37 3.63
CA ARG A 75 -1.26 -11.01 4.93
C ARG A 75 0.14 -11.57 5.04
N ILE A 76 0.77 -11.42 6.21
CA ILE A 76 2.12 -11.93 6.41
C ILE A 76 2.05 -13.45 6.48
N LYS A 77 2.73 -14.11 5.55
CA LYS A 77 2.80 -15.57 5.47
C LYS A 77 3.92 -16.12 6.34
N ASN A 78 5.09 -15.50 6.25
CA ASN A 78 6.28 -15.86 7.02
C ASN A 78 7.20 -14.63 7.11
N GLU A 79 8.44 -14.81 7.56
CA GLU A 79 9.38 -13.70 7.75
C GLU A 79 9.81 -13.00 6.46
N GLU A 80 9.59 -13.61 5.31
CA GLU A 80 10.03 -13.10 4.02
C GLU A 80 8.90 -12.73 3.07
N GLU A 81 7.73 -13.38 3.21
CA GLU A 81 6.68 -13.31 2.21
C GLU A 81 5.35 -12.77 2.71
N LEU A 82 4.71 -12.01 1.82
CA LEU A 82 3.29 -11.69 1.93
C LEU A 82 2.50 -12.64 1.05
N GLU A 83 1.32 -13.02 1.49
CA GLU A 83 0.30 -13.65 0.65
C GLU A 83 -0.88 -12.70 0.53
N LEU A 84 -1.71 -12.91 -0.48
CA LEU A 84 -2.87 -12.07 -0.72
C LEU A 84 -4.13 -12.84 -0.35
N VAL A 85 -5.09 -12.12 0.24
CA VAL A 85 -6.39 -12.70 0.61
C VAL A 85 -7.48 -11.73 0.17
N ARG A 86 -8.56 -12.26 -0.38
CA ARG A 86 -9.70 -11.44 -0.77
C ARG A 86 -10.39 -10.89 0.46
N TYR A 87 -10.59 -9.58 0.46
CA TYR A 87 -11.34 -8.89 1.51
C TYR A 87 -12.82 -9.26 1.40
N SER A 88 -13.40 -9.75 2.49
CA SER A 88 -14.81 -10.18 2.54
C SER A 88 -15.64 -9.39 3.55
N GLY A 89 -15.17 -8.21 3.91
CA GLY A 89 -15.89 -7.32 4.81
C GLY A 89 -15.09 -7.03 6.08
N LYS A 90 -15.54 -6.02 6.81
CA LYS A 90 -14.84 -5.53 8.01
C LYS A 90 -14.70 -6.60 9.09
N LEU A 91 -15.70 -7.47 9.21
CA LEU A 91 -15.69 -8.53 10.21
C LEU A 91 -14.72 -9.66 9.88
N SER A 92 -14.20 -9.71 8.65
CA SER A 92 -13.20 -10.71 8.25
C SER A 92 -11.79 -10.34 8.65
N LEU A 93 -11.56 -9.11 9.12
CA LEU A 93 -10.24 -8.66 9.55
C LEU A 93 -9.90 -9.21 10.93
N ARG A 94 -8.66 -9.70 11.07
CA ARG A 94 -8.14 -10.25 12.33
C ARG A 94 -6.85 -9.56 12.70
N MET A 95 -6.66 -9.29 13.99
CA MET A 95 -5.41 -8.71 14.48
C MET A 95 -4.31 -9.76 14.42
N SER A 96 -3.22 -9.44 13.73
CA SER A 96 -2.02 -10.26 13.69
C SER A 96 -1.37 -10.28 15.08
N GLU A 97 -1.15 -11.47 15.65
CA GLU A 97 -0.51 -11.61 16.96
C GLU A 97 0.93 -11.10 16.96
N ARG A 98 1.63 -11.32 15.85
CA ARG A 98 3.06 -11.00 15.72
C ARG A 98 3.34 -9.54 15.47
N TYR A 99 2.47 -8.86 14.69
CA TYR A 99 2.76 -7.50 14.20
C TYR A 99 1.72 -6.46 14.62
N GLY A 100 0.65 -6.87 15.30
CA GLY A 100 -0.38 -5.94 15.75
C GLY A 100 -1.12 -5.20 14.63
N ILE A 101 -1.19 -5.78 13.43
CA ILE A 101 -1.88 -5.21 12.29
C ILE A 101 -3.10 -6.03 11.91
N LEU A 102 -4.11 -5.36 11.37
CA LEU A 102 -5.31 -6.04 10.89
C LEU A 102 -5.04 -6.70 9.54
N GLU A 103 -5.35 -7.99 9.45
CA GLU A 103 -5.14 -8.80 8.25
C GLU A 103 -6.42 -9.51 7.86
N PRO A 104 -6.66 -9.75 6.55
CA PRO A 104 -7.84 -10.48 6.09
C PRO A 104 -7.76 -11.95 6.47
N ASP A 105 -8.90 -12.53 6.83
CA ASP A 105 -9.04 -13.97 7.07
C ASP A 105 -9.59 -14.61 5.79
N GLY A 106 -9.14 -15.81 5.48
CA GLY A 106 -9.58 -16.54 4.30
C GLY A 106 -8.46 -17.29 3.61
N GLU A 107 -8.81 -17.92 2.48
CA GLU A 107 -7.85 -18.67 1.68
C GLU A 107 -6.91 -17.75 0.92
N PRO A 108 -5.64 -18.15 0.72
CA PRO A 108 -4.72 -17.37 -0.10
C PRO A 108 -5.23 -17.23 -1.54
N PHE A 109 -5.17 -16.01 -2.05
CA PHE A 109 -5.46 -15.72 -3.45
C PHE A 109 -4.20 -15.96 -4.27
N THR A 110 -4.30 -16.79 -5.32
CA THR A 110 -3.13 -17.23 -6.09
C THR A 110 -3.14 -16.80 -7.56
N GLU A 111 -4.23 -16.22 -8.05
CA GLU A 111 -4.36 -15.82 -9.45
C GLU A 111 -3.77 -14.42 -9.68
N TYR A 112 -2.47 -14.28 -9.44
CA TYR A 112 -1.78 -12.97 -9.48
C TYR A 112 -1.92 -12.26 -10.83
N GLU A 113 -1.98 -13.00 -11.93
CA GLU A 113 -2.12 -12.45 -13.28
C GLU A 113 -3.48 -11.77 -13.50
N SER A 114 -4.47 -12.03 -12.66
CA SER A 114 -5.79 -11.40 -12.76
C SER A 114 -5.85 -10.03 -12.09
N ILE A 115 -4.81 -9.62 -11.39
CA ILE A 115 -4.78 -8.34 -10.68
C ILE A 115 -4.63 -7.20 -11.69
N ASP A 116 -5.65 -6.34 -11.77
CA ASP A 116 -5.69 -5.25 -12.75
C ASP A 116 -4.92 -4.03 -12.29
N LEU A 117 -4.89 -3.78 -10.98
CA LEU A 117 -4.28 -2.60 -10.39
C LEU A 117 -3.74 -2.94 -9.02
N ALA A 118 -2.53 -2.49 -8.72
CA ALA A 118 -1.95 -2.60 -7.38
C ALA A 118 -1.72 -1.21 -6.80
N ILE A 119 -2.36 -0.92 -5.68
CA ILE A 119 -2.19 0.32 -4.93
C ILE A 119 -1.32 -0.01 -3.73
N ILE A 120 -0.12 0.58 -3.67
CA ILE A 120 0.93 0.15 -2.75
C ILE A 120 1.37 1.26 -1.80
N PRO A 121 1.73 0.88 -0.55
CA PRO A 121 2.28 1.83 0.40
C PRO A 121 3.79 1.96 0.21
N GLY A 122 4.38 2.97 0.83
CA GLY A 122 5.83 3.12 0.90
C GLY A 122 6.18 4.24 1.85
N MET A 123 7.42 4.22 2.34
CA MET A 123 7.93 5.33 3.14
C MET A 123 8.22 6.55 2.26
N ALA A 124 8.65 6.32 1.03
CA ALA A 124 8.90 7.38 0.07
C ALA A 124 8.82 6.86 -1.36
N PHE A 125 8.64 7.77 -2.29
CA PHE A 125 8.62 7.48 -3.72
C PHE A 125 9.44 8.53 -4.46
N ALA A 126 10.15 8.09 -5.48
CA ALA A 126 10.85 9.00 -6.39
C ALA A 126 10.03 9.17 -7.68
N LEU A 127 10.27 10.28 -8.37
CA LEU A 127 9.54 10.58 -9.61
C LEU A 127 9.77 9.54 -10.70
N ASN A 128 10.87 8.80 -10.63
CA ASN A 128 11.16 7.71 -11.58
C ASN A 128 10.45 6.39 -11.23
N GLY A 129 9.58 6.41 -10.24
CA GLY A 129 8.82 5.24 -9.84
C GLY A 129 9.48 4.35 -8.79
N LYS A 130 10.70 4.65 -8.36
CA LYS A 130 11.36 3.88 -7.30
C LYS A 130 10.65 4.10 -5.97
N ARG A 131 10.61 3.04 -5.18
CA ARG A 131 9.91 3.01 -3.90
C ARG A 131 10.89 2.69 -2.77
N LEU A 132 10.76 3.42 -1.67
CA LEU A 132 11.47 3.12 -0.43
C LEU A 132 10.50 2.45 0.55
N GLY A 133 10.77 1.21 0.91
CA GLY A 133 9.98 0.47 1.90
C GLY A 133 10.50 0.65 3.33
N ARG A 134 9.92 -0.11 4.25
CA ARG A 134 10.29 -0.06 5.66
C ARG A 134 11.56 -0.86 6.01
N GLY A 135 12.10 -1.63 5.03
CA GLY A 135 13.35 -2.35 5.17
C GLY A 135 13.26 -3.87 5.19
N ARG A 136 12.07 -4.45 5.22
CA ARG A 136 11.90 -5.92 5.27
C ARG A 136 11.79 -6.59 3.90
N GLY A 137 11.60 -5.80 2.83
CA GLY A 137 11.52 -6.30 1.47
C GLY A 137 10.22 -7.04 1.13
N TYR A 138 9.21 -7.00 1.98
CA TYR A 138 7.93 -7.68 1.74
C TYR A 138 7.29 -7.27 0.42
N TYR A 139 7.17 -5.95 0.18
CA TYR A 139 6.54 -5.45 -1.03
C TYR A 139 7.41 -5.65 -2.26
N ASP A 140 8.74 -5.55 -2.15
CA ASP A 140 9.63 -5.80 -3.28
C ASP A 140 9.45 -7.23 -3.79
N ARG A 141 9.35 -8.19 -2.88
CA ARG A 141 9.12 -9.60 -3.24
C ARG A 141 7.71 -9.82 -3.79
N LEU A 142 6.70 -9.19 -3.19
CA LEU A 142 5.33 -9.28 -3.69
C LEU A 142 5.20 -8.70 -5.09
N LEU A 143 5.76 -7.52 -5.31
CA LEU A 143 5.66 -6.83 -6.60
C LEU A 143 6.41 -7.57 -7.71
N ALA A 144 7.44 -8.34 -7.38
CA ALA A 144 8.13 -9.20 -8.34
C ALA A 144 7.22 -10.31 -8.90
N LYS A 145 6.15 -10.66 -8.19
CA LYS A 145 5.16 -11.65 -8.64
C LYS A 145 4.11 -11.08 -9.57
N ILE A 146 4.03 -9.75 -9.68
CA ILE A 146 3.04 -9.06 -10.54
C ILE A 146 3.74 -8.06 -11.46
N PRO A 147 4.72 -8.50 -12.28
CA PRO A 147 5.56 -7.58 -13.06
C PRO A 147 4.81 -6.78 -14.11
N THR A 148 3.68 -7.30 -14.62
CA THR A 148 2.88 -6.63 -15.67
C THR A 148 1.70 -5.84 -15.12
N THR A 149 1.38 -5.97 -13.83
CA THR A 149 0.30 -5.23 -13.21
C THR A 149 0.69 -3.75 -13.04
N TYR A 150 -0.21 -2.84 -13.39
CA TYR A 150 0.01 -1.42 -13.17
C TYR A 150 0.02 -1.11 -11.66
N LYS A 151 1.02 -0.33 -11.24
CA LYS A 151 1.23 -0.03 -9.82
C LYS A 151 1.09 1.45 -9.56
N LEU A 152 0.31 1.82 -8.54
CA LEU A 152 0.16 3.18 -8.06
C LEU A 152 0.62 3.24 -6.61
N GLY A 153 1.62 4.06 -6.33
CA GLY A 153 2.03 4.35 -4.97
C GLY A 153 1.18 5.48 -4.41
N LEU A 154 0.59 5.28 -3.23
CA LEU A 154 -0.07 6.37 -2.51
C LEU A 154 0.90 6.95 -1.51
N CYS A 155 1.09 8.27 -1.56
CA CYS A 155 1.99 8.94 -0.63
C CYS A 155 1.53 10.37 -0.38
N PHE A 156 1.89 10.87 0.80
CA PHE A 156 1.78 12.29 1.10
C PHE A 156 2.86 13.07 0.31
N PRO A 157 2.63 14.36 0.02
CA PRO A 157 3.64 15.16 -0.69
C PRO A 157 5.03 15.14 -0.05
N PHE A 158 5.12 15.09 1.29
CA PHE A 158 6.42 15.06 1.98
C PHE A 158 7.19 13.76 1.78
N GLN A 159 6.55 12.70 1.24
CA GLN A 159 7.17 11.41 0.97
C GLN A 159 7.80 11.33 -0.43
N ILE A 160 7.72 12.40 -1.21
CA ILE A 160 8.32 12.43 -2.56
C ILE A 160 9.78 12.86 -2.45
N LEU A 161 10.67 12.05 -3.02
CA LEU A 161 12.11 12.28 -3.05
C LEU A 161 12.59 12.43 -4.49
N ASP A 162 13.69 13.17 -4.69
CA ASP A 162 14.28 13.31 -6.02
C ASP A 162 14.85 11.99 -6.52
N ALA A 163 15.46 11.23 -5.62
CA ALA A 163 16.08 9.95 -5.97
C ALA A 163 16.08 9.00 -4.76
N ILE A 164 16.03 7.71 -5.04
CA ILE A 164 16.17 6.65 -4.05
C ILE A 164 17.26 5.71 -4.55
N PRO A 165 18.28 5.38 -3.72
CA PRO A 165 19.35 4.49 -4.16
C PRO A 165 18.83 3.09 -4.42
N THR A 166 19.46 2.40 -5.38
CA THR A 166 19.15 1.01 -5.69
C THR A 166 20.10 0.11 -4.90
N ASP A 167 19.54 -0.92 -4.26
CA ASP A 167 20.37 -1.96 -3.63
C ASP A 167 20.72 -2.99 -4.69
N ASP A 168 21.89 -3.63 -4.50
CA ASP A 168 22.38 -4.66 -5.42
C ASP A 168 21.81 -6.06 -5.13
N HIS A 169 20.68 -6.11 -4.46
CA HIS A 169 20.07 -7.43 -4.12
C HIS A 169 18.56 -7.43 -4.16
#